data_606ab3b5509b46a4c458a1bf9d5e2627
#
_entry.id   606ab3b5509b46a4c458a1bf9d5e2627
#
_cell.length_a   1.000
_cell.length_b   1.000
_cell.length_c   1.000
_cell.angle_alpha   90.00
_cell.angle_beta   90.00
_cell.angle_gamma   90.00
#
_symmetry.space_group_name_H-M   'P 1'
#
loop_
_entity.id
_entity.type
_entity.pdbx_description
1 polymer ?
#
loop_
_entity_poly.entity_id
_entity_poly.type
_entity_poly.pdbx_seq_one_letter_code
_entity_poly.pdbx_strand_id
1 'polypeptide(L)'
;IFLIYWFKLPKSSRVNALKAFLILTGFAILFCLPLIRIATVSPEMVFYRTLTRLSDAETSISASPVAIFFSNLWKALIMPFWDNGRIWVHSIPFRPALDYLSASFFFIGLVLIILRIIRDKRWQDIVLILSIPLLMLPSVLSIAFPDENPCLNRTGAAAIPILITAAYGIVSVGNSLISRFKESKINILFTAVLGIAFLFAIGKNNYDLVFNEYRQNYDLN
;
A
#
# COMPACT_ATOMS: atom_id res chain seq x y z
N ILE A 1 15.61 9.53 1.00
CA ILE A 1 14.92 9.90 -0.25
C ILE A 1 15.09 11.40 -0.52
N PHE A 2 14.68 12.29 0.41
CA PHE A 2 14.79 13.76 0.22
C PHE A 2 16.23 14.21 -0.07
N LEU A 3 17.22 13.71 0.68
CA LEU A 3 18.63 14.05 0.46
C LEU A 3 19.11 13.65 -0.94
N ILE A 4 18.75 12.45 -1.42
CA ILE A 4 19.11 11.97 -2.77
C ILE A 4 18.48 12.88 -3.83
N TYR A 5 17.23 13.28 -3.64
CA TYR A 5 16.55 14.22 -4.52
C TYR A 5 17.21 15.60 -4.51
N TRP A 6 17.53 16.12 -3.32
CA TRP A 6 18.21 17.37 -3.11
C TRP A 6 19.51 17.50 -3.92
N PHE A 7 20.36 16.49 -3.87
CA PHE A 7 21.64 16.50 -4.59
C PHE A 7 21.46 16.47 -6.10
N LYS A 8 20.36 15.91 -6.61
CA LYS A 8 20.05 15.85 -8.05
C LYS A 8 19.39 17.12 -8.60
N LEU A 9 18.90 18.00 -7.74
CA LEU A 9 18.28 19.25 -8.15
C LEU A 9 19.29 20.29 -8.61
N PRO A 10 18.93 21.15 -9.60
CA PRO A 10 19.69 22.34 -9.93
C PRO A 10 19.81 23.24 -8.69
N LYS A 11 20.94 23.95 -8.56
CA LYS A 11 21.19 24.81 -7.39
C LYS A 11 20.07 25.83 -7.15
N SER A 12 19.48 26.39 -8.23
CA SER A 12 18.36 27.33 -8.17
C SER A 12 17.08 26.76 -7.53
N SER A 13 16.84 25.45 -7.66
CA SER A 13 15.64 24.79 -7.14
C SER A 13 15.81 24.25 -5.73
N ARG A 14 17.05 24.14 -5.23
CA ARG A 14 17.34 23.56 -3.91
C ARG A 14 16.73 24.33 -2.76
N VAL A 15 16.73 25.66 -2.82
CA VAL A 15 16.16 26.50 -1.77
C VAL A 15 14.65 26.31 -1.67
N ASN A 16 13.96 26.23 -2.81
CA ASN A 16 12.51 25.98 -2.83
C ASN A 16 12.16 24.56 -2.34
N ALA A 17 12.96 23.57 -2.71
CA ALA A 17 12.80 22.22 -2.20
C ALA A 17 13.02 22.12 -0.68
N LEU A 18 14.00 22.86 -0.13
CA LEU A 18 14.22 22.94 1.31
C LEU A 18 13.04 23.62 2.02
N LYS A 19 12.56 24.75 1.50
CA LYS A 19 11.37 25.42 2.04
C LYS A 19 10.16 24.49 2.07
N ALA A 20 9.88 23.78 0.96
CA ALA A 20 8.79 22.82 0.89
C ALA A 20 8.96 21.68 1.90
N PHE A 21 10.17 21.17 2.05
CA PHE A 21 10.47 20.12 3.03
C PHE A 21 10.29 20.62 4.48
N LEU A 22 10.76 21.81 4.80
CA LEU A 22 10.62 22.40 6.13
C LEU A 22 9.14 22.67 6.47
N ILE A 23 8.36 23.17 5.51
CA ILE A 23 6.93 23.39 5.68
C ILE A 23 6.24 22.04 5.95
N LEU A 24 6.49 21.02 5.12
CA LEU A 24 5.91 19.68 5.29
C LEU A 24 6.28 19.07 6.64
N THR A 25 7.56 19.16 7.03
CA THR A 25 8.04 18.67 8.32
C THR A 25 7.41 19.43 9.48
N GLY A 26 7.28 20.76 9.37
CA GLY A 26 6.63 21.60 10.38
C GLY A 26 5.16 21.20 10.58
N PHE A 27 4.41 21.01 9.51
CA PHE A 27 3.04 20.52 9.60
C PHE A 27 2.98 19.10 10.17
N ALA A 28 3.87 18.20 9.76
CA ALA A 28 3.91 16.83 10.31
C ALA A 28 4.14 16.87 11.83
N ILE A 29 5.09 17.66 12.31
CA ILE A 29 5.35 17.84 13.74
C ILE A 29 4.12 18.43 14.45
N LEU A 30 3.49 19.46 13.87
CA LEU A 30 2.29 20.09 14.43
C LEU A 30 1.15 19.08 14.62
N PHE A 31 0.88 18.27 13.61
CA PHE A 31 -0.15 17.23 13.71
C PHE A 31 0.23 16.10 14.66
N CYS A 32 1.52 15.83 14.85
CA CYS A 32 2.01 14.84 15.79
C CYS A 32 2.14 15.36 17.23
N LEU A 33 1.95 16.66 17.50
CA LEU A 33 2.10 17.24 18.85
C LEU A 33 1.32 16.51 19.94
N PRO A 34 0.04 16.10 19.74
CA PRO A 34 -0.69 15.35 20.77
C PRO A 34 -0.01 14.00 21.08
N LEU A 35 0.47 13.30 20.05
CA LEU A 35 1.17 12.03 20.21
C LEU A 35 2.53 12.21 20.88
N ILE A 36 3.29 13.25 20.50
CA ILE A 36 4.58 13.60 21.12
C ILE A 36 4.37 13.90 22.61
N ARG A 37 3.33 14.67 22.95
CA ARG A 37 3.00 14.94 24.37
C ARG A 37 2.70 13.67 25.14
N ILE A 38 1.90 12.75 24.59
CA ILE A 38 1.61 11.47 25.25
C ILE A 38 2.89 10.64 25.36
N ALA A 39 3.74 10.63 24.35
CA ALA A 39 5.00 9.89 24.36
C ALA A 39 6.00 10.42 25.38
N THR A 40 5.93 11.71 25.76
CA THR A 40 6.79 12.29 26.80
C THR A 40 6.22 12.10 28.22
N VAL A 41 4.88 12.09 28.38
CA VAL A 41 4.23 11.95 29.68
C VAL A 41 4.08 10.47 30.07
N SER A 42 3.77 9.61 29.12
CA SER A 42 3.51 8.18 29.35
C SER A 42 4.10 7.36 28.20
N PRO A 43 5.44 7.27 28.12
CA PRO A 43 6.13 6.58 27.01
C PRO A 43 5.73 5.10 26.93
N GLU A 44 5.46 4.45 28.08
CA GLU A 44 4.97 3.08 28.14
C GLU A 44 3.66 2.88 27.38
N MET A 45 2.74 3.84 27.40
CA MET A 45 1.47 3.72 26.66
C MET A 45 1.68 3.76 25.13
N VAL A 46 2.63 4.58 24.68
CA VAL A 46 2.89 4.76 23.24
C VAL A 46 3.71 3.62 22.69
N PHE A 47 4.76 3.21 23.41
CA PHE A 47 5.72 2.22 22.93
C PHE A 47 5.38 0.79 23.34
N TYR A 48 4.46 0.58 24.26
CA TYR A 48 4.09 -0.74 24.77
C TYR A 48 3.79 -1.74 23.64
N ARG A 49 2.86 -1.38 22.75
CA ARG A 49 2.49 -2.25 21.64
C ARG A 49 3.61 -2.48 20.62
N THR A 50 4.49 -1.51 20.44
CA THR A 50 5.63 -1.68 19.53
C THR A 50 6.64 -2.64 20.14
N LEU A 51 6.94 -2.48 21.44
CA LEU A 51 7.89 -3.32 22.14
C LEU A 51 7.39 -4.75 22.28
N THR A 52 6.14 -4.94 22.68
CA THR A 52 5.54 -6.29 22.83
C THR A 52 5.38 -7.03 21.51
N ARG A 53 5.25 -6.32 20.39
CA ARG A 53 5.21 -6.94 19.05
C ARG A 53 6.58 -7.34 18.52
N LEU A 54 7.64 -6.69 18.99
CA LEU A 54 9.02 -6.97 18.58
C LEU A 54 9.73 -7.96 19.51
N SER A 55 9.27 -8.09 20.75
CA SER A 55 9.90 -8.90 21.79
C SER A 55 9.00 -10.06 22.25
N ASP A 56 9.54 -10.94 23.04
CA ASP A 56 8.87 -12.08 23.67
C ASP A 56 8.12 -11.71 24.98
N ALA A 57 7.83 -10.41 25.17
CA ALA A 57 7.20 -9.93 26.41
C ALA A 57 5.77 -10.43 26.64
N GLU A 58 4.99 -10.61 25.58
CA GLU A 58 3.60 -11.15 25.64
C GLU A 58 3.52 -12.59 25.17
N THR A 59 4.31 -12.97 24.16
CA THR A 59 4.24 -14.30 23.54
C THR A 59 5.64 -14.75 23.21
N SER A 60 6.01 -15.98 23.60
CA SER A 60 7.33 -16.55 23.29
C SER A 60 7.55 -16.65 21.79
N ILE A 61 8.67 -16.13 21.32
CA ILE A 61 9.04 -16.19 19.89
C ILE A 61 9.40 -17.63 19.56
N SER A 62 8.58 -18.28 18.73
CA SER A 62 8.66 -19.73 18.43
C SER A 62 9.79 -20.10 17.45
N ALA A 63 10.37 -19.12 16.73
CA ALA A 63 11.40 -19.34 15.72
C ALA A 63 12.39 -18.18 15.66
N SER A 64 13.41 -18.30 14.79
CA SER A 64 14.34 -17.19 14.58
C SER A 64 13.61 -15.91 14.16
N PRO A 65 13.83 -14.77 14.85
CA PRO A 65 13.19 -13.49 14.50
C PRO A 65 13.41 -13.09 13.03
N VAL A 66 14.59 -13.42 12.47
CA VAL A 66 14.92 -13.15 11.07
C VAL A 66 14.07 -14.00 10.13
N ALA A 67 13.86 -15.27 10.44
CA ALA A 67 13.01 -16.16 9.64
C ALA A 67 11.55 -15.70 9.68
N ILE A 68 11.05 -15.29 10.85
CA ILE A 68 9.71 -14.74 11.02
C ILE A 68 9.57 -13.44 10.21
N PHE A 69 10.54 -12.55 10.27
CA PHE A 69 10.54 -11.30 9.50
C PHE A 69 10.39 -11.56 8.00
N PHE A 70 11.21 -12.44 7.41
CA PHE A 70 11.11 -12.74 5.98
C PHE A 70 9.83 -13.49 5.62
N SER A 71 9.33 -14.37 6.47
CA SER A 71 8.02 -15.01 6.30
C SER A 71 6.89 -13.98 6.30
N ASN A 72 6.89 -13.06 7.26
CA ASN A 72 5.91 -11.98 7.36
C ASN A 72 5.98 -11.03 6.15
N LEU A 73 7.20 -10.69 5.72
CA LEU A 73 7.42 -9.85 4.53
C LEU A 73 6.85 -10.52 3.28
N TRP A 74 7.13 -11.80 3.08
CA TRP A 74 6.58 -12.56 1.95
C TRP A 74 5.06 -12.57 1.98
N LYS A 75 4.44 -12.91 3.12
CA LYS A 75 2.99 -12.91 3.30
C LYS A 75 2.38 -11.53 3.00
N ALA A 76 3.01 -10.46 3.48
CA ALA A 76 2.56 -9.09 3.23
C ALA A 76 2.64 -8.72 1.75
N LEU A 77 3.72 -9.09 1.05
CA LEU A 77 3.92 -8.78 -0.37
C LEU A 77 2.93 -9.52 -1.29
N ILE A 78 2.55 -10.74 -0.95
CA ILE A 78 1.56 -11.49 -1.73
C ILE A 78 0.11 -11.17 -1.34
N MET A 79 -0.12 -10.52 -0.21
CA MET A 79 -1.44 -10.18 0.32
C MET A 79 -2.37 -9.50 -0.71
N PRO A 80 -1.91 -8.56 -1.55
CA PRO A 80 -2.78 -7.95 -2.56
C PRO A 80 -3.39 -8.95 -3.55
N PHE A 81 -2.73 -10.10 -3.77
CA PHE A 81 -3.08 -11.08 -4.79
C PHE A 81 -3.65 -12.38 -4.25
N TRP A 82 -3.35 -12.73 -2.99
CA TRP A 82 -3.57 -14.09 -2.52
C TRP A 82 -4.38 -14.15 -1.23
N ASP A 83 -3.83 -13.69 -0.11
CA ASP A 83 -4.40 -13.91 1.22
C ASP A 83 -4.13 -12.71 2.14
N ASN A 84 -5.19 -12.14 2.67
CA ASN A 84 -5.16 -11.01 3.60
C ASN A 84 -5.04 -11.40 5.07
N GLY A 85 -4.86 -12.70 5.34
CA GLY A 85 -4.74 -13.25 6.69
C GLY A 85 -6.07 -13.70 7.30
N ARG A 86 -5.99 -14.12 8.55
CA ARG A 86 -7.11 -14.78 9.26
C ARG A 86 -7.93 -13.85 10.16
N ILE A 87 -7.58 -12.57 10.25
CA ILE A 87 -8.22 -11.66 11.20
C ILE A 87 -9.51 -11.08 10.60
N TRP A 88 -10.62 -11.71 10.93
CA TRP A 88 -11.95 -11.37 10.41
C TRP A 88 -12.44 -9.95 10.79
N VAL A 89 -11.95 -9.38 11.90
CA VAL A 89 -12.32 -8.01 12.35
C VAL A 89 -11.98 -6.92 11.32
N HIS A 90 -11.02 -7.18 10.45
CA HIS A 90 -10.54 -6.18 9.48
C HIS A 90 -11.09 -6.40 8.06
N SER A 91 -11.46 -7.62 7.75
CA SER A 91 -12.08 -8.01 6.46
C SER A 91 -12.46 -9.49 6.50
N ILE A 92 -13.12 -9.97 5.44
CA ILE A 92 -13.31 -11.41 5.24
C ILE A 92 -11.93 -12.07 5.10
N PRO A 93 -11.59 -13.07 5.94
CA PRO A 93 -10.29 -13.72 5.92
C PRO A 93 -10.06 -14.57 4.67
N PHE A 94 -8.79 -14.96 4.45
CA PHE A 94 -8.36 -15.94 3.45
C PHE A 94 -8.73 -15.59 2.01
N ARG A 95 -8.68 -14.30 1.68
CA ARG A 95 -8.94 -13.79 0.33
C ARG A 95 -7.89 -12.74 -0.05
N PRO A 96 -7.73 -12.40 -1.35
CA PRO A 96 -6.91 -11.27 -1.76
C PRO A 96 -7.36 -9.95 -1.10
N ALA A 97 -6.41 -9.11 -0.72
CA ALA A 97 -6.71 -7.78 -0.17
C ALA A 97 -7.32 -6.85 -1.24
N LEU A 98 -6.96 -7.05 -2.50
CA LEU A 98 -7.58 -6.36 -3.63
C LEU A 98 -8.64 -7.24 -4.29
N ASP A 99 -9.64 -6.62 -4.91
CA ASP A 99 -10.49 -7.34 -5.86
C ASP A 99 -9.68 -7.80 -7.08
N TYR A 100 -10.16 -8.84 -7.76
CA TYR A 100 -9.41 -9.47 -8.86
C TYR A 100 -9.06 -8.51 -10.01
N LEU A 101 -9.91 -7.52 -10.28
CA LEU A 101 -9.68 -6.53 -11.32
C LEU A 101 -8.55 -5.57 -10.90
N SER A 102 -8.65 -5.00 -9.71
CA SER A 102 -7.62 -4.12 -9.14
C SER A 102 -6.28 -4.85 -8.99
N ALA A 103 -6.29 -6.11 -8.54
CA ALA A 103 -5.09 -6.92 -8.43
C ALA A 103 -4.42 -7.17 -9.79
N SER A 104 -5.21 -7.46 -10.83
CA SER A 104 -4.70 -7.66 -12.19
C SER A 104 -4.02 -6.39 -12.72
N PHE A 105 -4.65 -5.22 -12.55
CA PHE A 105 -4.05 -3.97 -12.99
C PHE A 105 -2.88 -3.52 -12.11
N PHE A 106 -2.88 -3.85 -10.84
CA PHE A 106 -1.72 -3.65 -9.97
C PHE A 106 -0.54 -4.48 -10.49
N PHE A 107 -0.75 -5.76 -10.84
CA PHE A 107 0.29 -6.60 -11.41
C PHE A 107 0.85 -6.05 -12.73
N ILE A 108 -0.04 -5.66 -13.66
CA ILE A 108 0.36 -5.04 -14.93
C ILE A 108 1.16 -3.75 -14.67
N GLY A 109 0.66 -2.89 -13.81
CA GLY A 109 1.32 -1.64 -13.44
C GLY A 109 2.68 -1.87 -12.81
N LEU A 110 2.81 -2.88 -11.94
CA LEU A 110 4.07 -3.28 -11.31
C LEU A 110 5.11 -3.70 -12.36
N VAL A 111 4.73 -4.57 -13.29
CA VAL A 111 5.61 -5.00 -14.39
C VAL A 111 6.04 -3.82 -15.26
N LEU A 112 5.09 -2.97 -15.65
CA LEU A 112 5.39 -1.80 -16.49
C LEU A 112 6.32 -0.79 -15.78
N ILE A 113 6.13 -0.56 -14.49
CA ILE A 113 6.98 0.33 -13.69
C ILE A 113 8.38 -0.27 -13.55
N ILE A 114 8.50 -1.57 -13.28
CA ILE A 114 9.80 -2.26 -13.22
C ILE A 114 10.54 -2.14 -14.56
N LEU A 115 9.87 -2.39 -15.68
CA LEU A 115 10.45 -2.23 -17.00
C LEU A 115 10.90 -0.78 -17.26
N ARG A 116 10.11 0.21 -16.79
CA ARG A 116 10.46 1.64 -16.89
C ARG A 116 11.66 2.00 -16.00
N ILE A 117 11.77 1.42 -14.81
CA ILE A 117 12.97 1.58 -13.96
C ILE A 117 14.22 1.07 -14.67
N ILE A 118 14.15 -0.12 -15.28
CA ILE A 118 15.28 -0.74 -15.96
C ILE A 118 15.70 0.10 -17.17
N ARG A 119 14.74 0.57 -17.98
CA ARG A 119 14.99 1.30 -19.20
C ARG A 119 15.38 2.75 -18.95
N ASP A 120 14.59 3.47 -18.15
CA ASP A 120 14.65 4.93 -18.03
C ASP A 120 15.34 5.37 -16.75
N LYS A 121 15.65 4.44 -15.83
CA LYS A 121 16.31 4.69 -14.51
C LYS A 121 15.65 5.81 -13.69
N ARG A 122 14.32 5.88 -13.76
CA ARG A 122 13.53 6.92 -13.07
C ARG A 122 13.47 6.63 -11.57
N TRP A 123 14.08 7.49 -10.77
CA TRP A 123 14.15 7.35 -9.32
C TRP A 123 12.77 7.43 -8.65
N GLN A 124 11.82 8.19 -9.24
CA GLN A 124 10.44 8.29 -8.74
C GLN A 124 9.74 6.93 -8.73
N ASP A 125 9.98 6.12 -9.74
CA ASP A 125 9.42 4.77 -9.86
C ASP A 125 10.03 3.83 -8.82
N ILE A 126 11.33 3.97 -8.54
CA ILE A 126 12.01 3.23 -7.48
C ILE A 126 11.40 3.58 -6.12
N VAL A 127 11.16 4.86 -5.86
CA VAL A 127 10.51 5.30 -4.61
C VAL A 127 9.11 4.73 -4.49
N LEU A 128 8.32 4.76 -5.57
CA LEU A 128 6.97 4.21 -5.58
C LEU A 128 6.97 2.71 -5.23
N ILE A 129 7.82 1.91 -5.88
CA ILE A 129 7.89 0.47 -5.61
C ILE A 129 8.42 0.17 -4.20
N LEU A 130 9.48 0.85 -3.76
CA LEU A 130 10.04 0.66 -2.41
C LEU A 130 9.10 1.13 -1.30
N SER A 131 8.21 2.09 -1.57
CA SER A 131 7.23 2.54 -0.58
C SER A 131 6.24 1.44 -0.19
N ILE A 132 5.95 0.48 -1.08
CA ILE A 132 5.04 -0.63 -0.79
C ILE A 132 5.54 -1.46 0.40
N PRO A 133 6.71 -2.15 0.33
CA PRO A 133 7.21 -2.92 1.47
C PRO A 133 7.51 -2.05 2.70
N LEU A 134 7.96 -0.81 2.52
CA LEU A 134 8.23 0.08 3.66
C LEU A 134 6.94 0.43 4.44
N LEU A 135 5.83 0.67 3.75
CA LEU A 135 4.55 0.95 4.40
C LEU A 135 3.85 -0.31 4.94
N MET A 136 4.32 -1.51 4.57
CA MET A 136 3.89 -2.77 5.15
C MET A 136 4.68 -3.15 6.42
N LEU A 137 5.78 -2.47 6.74
CA LEU A 137 6.62 -2.78 7.90
C LEU A 137 5.86 -2.89 9.23
N PRO A 138 4.82 -2.09 9.54
CA PRO A 138 4.08 -2.25 10.80
C PRO A 138 3.44 -3.63 10.97
N SER A 139 3.06 -4.30 9.87
CA SER A 139 2.62 -5.69 9.91
C SER A 139 3.81 -6.65 9.99
N VAL A 140 4.80 -6.46 9.12
CA VAL A 140 5.98 -7.34 8.99
C VAL A 140 6.78 -7.45 10.30
N LEU A 141 6.93 -6.33 11.01
CA LEU A 141 7.65 -6.25 12.29
C LEU A 141 6.89 -6.83 13.48
N SER A 142 5.67 -7.35 13.31
CA SER A 142 4.94 -8.05 14.36
C SER A 142 5.50 -9.46 14.56
N ILE A 143 6.73 -9.57 15.03
CA ILE A 143 7.52 -10.82 15.13
C ILE A 143 6.97 -11.74 16.20
N ALA A 144 6.49 -11.20 17.32
CA ALA A 144 5.90 -11.98 18.41
C ALA A 144 4.53 -12.60 18.04
N PHE A 145 3.87 -12.09 16.99
CA PHE A 145 2.55 -12.56 16.56
C PHE A 145 2.53 -12.89 15.05
N PRO A 146 3.31 -13.87 14.60
CA PRO A 146 3.43 -14.22 13.18
C PRO A 146 2.12 -14.71 12.57
N ASP A 147 1.23 -15.26 13.39
CA ASP A 147 -0.08 -15.73 12.98
C ASP A 147 -1.08 -14.62 12.65
N GLU A 148 -0.80 -13.39 13.11
CA GLU A 148 -1.59 -12.21 12.75
C GLU A 148 -1.13 -11.58 11.43
N ASN A 149 -0.16 -12.13 10.76
CA ASN A 149 0.35 -11.62 9.48
C ASN A 149 -0.11 -12.51 8.30
N PRO A 150 -0.50 -11.84 7.20
CA PRO A 150 -0.57 -10.40 6.98
C PRO A 150 -1.77 -9.76 7.69
N CYS A 151 -1.71 -8.44 7.97
CA CYS A 151 -2.78 -7.74 8.66
C CYS A 151 -3.14 -6.44 7.91
N LEU A 152 -4.35 -6.38 7.34
CA LEU A 152 -4.84 -5.25 6.52
C LEU A 152 -4.78 -3.91 7.25
N ASN A 153 -5.16 -3.89 8.52
CA ASN A 153 -5.14 -2.66 9.32
C ASN A 153 -3.73 -2.06 9.44
N ARG A 154 -2.72 -2.92 9.64
CA ARG A 154 -1.32 -2.48 9.79
C ARG A 154 -0.65 -2.16 8.45
N THR A 155 -1.16 -2.68 7.35
CA THR A 155 -0.65 -2.45 5.99
C THR A 155 -1.44 -1.39 5.23
N GLY A 156 -2.46 -0.78 5.84
CA GLY A 156 -3.37 0.14 5.17
C GLY A 156 -2.69 1.31 4.45
N ALA A 157 -1.57 1.81 4.97
CA ALA A 157 -0.80 2.86 4.30
C ALA A 157 -0.21 2.42 2.94
N ALA A 158 0.06 1.13 2.76
CA ALA A 158 0.56 0.58 1.50
C ALA A 158 -0.51 0.58 0.38
N ALA A 159 -1.79 0.74 0.73
CA ALA A 159 -2.86 0.86 -0.26
C ALA A 159 -2.63 2.04 -1.21
N ILE A 160 -2.04 3.14 -0.72
CA ILE A 160 -1.78 4.33 -1.56
C ILE A 160 -0.86 4.00 -2.74
N PRO A 161 0.39 3.53 -2.55
CA PRO A 161 1.26 3.21 -3.68
C PRO A 161 0.75 2.01 -4.50
N ILE A 162 0.05 1.06 -3.91
CA ILE A 162 -0.57 -0.07 -4.61
C ILE A 162 -1.63 0.45 -5.60
N LEU A 163 -2.55 1.30 -5.15
CA LEU A 163 -3.60 1.86 -6.00
C LEU A 163 -3.05 2.81 -7.07
N ILE A 164 -2.01 3.60 -6.77
CA ILE A 164 -1.31 4.41 -7.79
C ILE A 164 -0.70 3.50 -8.87
N THR A 165 -0.09 2.40 -8.47
CA THR A 165 0.48 1.42 -9.41
C THR A 165 -0.60 0.75 -10.25
N ALA A 166 -1.74 0.37 -9.67
CA ALA A 166 -2.89 -0.17 -10.39
C ALA A 166 -3.47 0.84 -11.38
N ALA A 167 -3.65 2.09 -10.97
CA ALA A 167 -4.11 3.17 -11.84
C ALA A 167 -3.16 3.39 -13.02
N TYR A 168 -1.85 3.31 -12.81
CA TYR A 168 -0.87 3.35 -13.88
C TYR A 168 -1.05 2.19 -14.88
N GLY A 169 -1.33 0.99 -14.39
CA GLY A 169 -1.66 -0.19 -15.21
C GLY A 169 -2.91 0.05 -16.06
N ILE A 170 -3.98 0.55 -15.46
CA ILE A 170 -5.24 0.88 -16.16
C ILE A 170 -5.00 1.89 -17.28
N VAL A 171 -4.34 3.02 -16.95
CA VAL A 171 -4.06 4.08 -17.93
C VAL A 171 -3.17 3.57 -19.06
N SER A 172 -2.17 2.75 -18.76
CA SER A 172 -1.26 2.21 -19.78
C SER A 172 -1.95 1.27 -20.75
N VAL A 173 -2.82 0.39 -20.24
CA VAL A 173 -3.64 -0.51 -21.07
C VAL A 173 -4.64 0.31 -21.90
N GLY A 174 -5.34 1.27 -21.29
CA GLY A 174 -6.28 2.15 -21.97
C GLY A 174 -5.63 2.91 -23.12
N ASN A 175 -4.47 3.54 -22.89
CA ASN A 175 -3.72 4.24 -23.92
C ASN A 175 -3.26 3.30 -25.07
N SER A 176 -2.87 2.08 -24.74
CA SER A 176 -2.47 1.08 -25.74
C SER A 176 -3.64 0.62 -26.59
N LEU A 177 -4.84 0.52 -26.01
CA LEU A 177 -6.08 0.23 -26.75
C LEU A 177 -6.45 1.39 -27.66
N ILE A 178 -6.48 2.61 -27.14
CA ILE A 178 -6.84 3.82 -27.92
C ILE A 178 -5.87 4.00 -29.11
N SER A 179 -4.58 3.82 -28.89
CA SER A 179 -3.57 3.99 -29.97
C SER A 179 -3.67 2.96 -31.09
N ARG A 180 -4.26 1.80 -30.84
CA ARG A 180 -4.50 0.76 -31.87
C ARG A 180 -5.69 1.06 -32.75
N PHE A 181 -6.67 1.78 -32.23
CA PHE A 181 -7.83 2.18 -33.00
C PHE A 181 -7.59 3.61 -33.49
N LYS A 182 -7.58 3.83 -34.82
CA LYS A 182 -7.51 5.18 -35.41
C LYS A 182 -8.45 6.11 -34.64
N GLU A 183 -8.01 7.32 -34.31
CA GLU A 183 -8.76 8.33 -33.55
C GLU A 183 -10.14 8.62 -34.20
N SER A 184 -11.11 7.81 -33.87
CA SER A 184 -12.52 8.02 -34.20
C SER A 184 -13.25 8.39 -32.92
N LYS A 185 -14.19 9.32 -32.98
CA LYS A 185 -15.07 9.68 -31.85
C LYS A 185 -15.76 8.45 -31.24
N ILE A 186 -16.05 7.44 -32.05
CA ILE A 186 -16.64 6.16 -31.64
C ILE A 186 -15.71 5.39 -30.72
N ASN A 187 -14.41 5.40 -30.98
CA ASN A 187 -13.43 4.66 -30.18
C ASN A 187 -13.20 5.32 -28.81
N ILE A 188 -13.23 6.66 -28.76
CA ILE A 188 -13.16 7.41 -27.50
C ILE A 188 -14.40 7.09 -26.65
N LEU A 189 -15.59 7.11 -27.26
CA LEU A 189 -16.84 6.77 -26.58
C LEU A 189 -16.81 5.32 -26.06
N PHE A 190 -16.39 4.38 -26.88
CA PHE A 190 -16.27 2.97 -26.49
C PHE A 190 -15.31 2.77 -25.29
N THR A 191 -14.14 3.43 -25.32
CA THR A 191 -13.18 3.36 -24.21
C THR A 191 -13.74 3.99 -22.93
N ALA A 192 -14.49 5.10 -23.05
CA ALA A 192 -15.14 5.73 -21.92
C ALA A 192 -16.22 4.82 -21.31
N VAL A 193 -17.05 4.18 -22.15
CA VAL A 193 -18.07 3.21 -21.71
C VAL A 193 -17.43 2.02 -21.01
N LEU A 194 -16.36 1.46 -21.57
CA LEU A 194 -15.62 0.37 -20.93
C LEU A 194 -15.02 0.81 -19.58
N GLY A 195 -14.48 2.02 -19.50
CA GLY A 195 -13.95 2.57 -18.25
C GLY A 195 -15.03 2.72 -17.16
N ILE A 196 -16.20 3.22 -17.54
CA ILE A 196 -17.35 3.35 -16.63
C ILE A 196 -17.85 1.97 -16.19
N ALA A 197 -18.01 1.02 -17.13
CA ALA A 197 -18.41 -0.35 -16.81
C ALA A 197 -17.41 -1.04 -15.86
N PHE A 198 -16.12 -0.81 -16.05
CA PHE A 198 -15.06 -1.31 -15.21
C PHE A 198 -15.14 -0.73 -13.78
N LEU A 199 -15.29 0.60 -13.64
CA LEU A 199 -15.46 1.25 -12.35
C LEU A 199 -16.73 0.76 -11.63
N PHE A 200 -17.82 0.56 -12.36
CA PHE A 200 -19.04 0.00 -11.83
C PHE A 200 -18.86 -1.43 -11.33
N ALA A 201 -18.15 -2.27 -12.08
CA ALA A 201 -17.85 -3.65 -11.68
C ALA A 201 -17.01 -3.71 -10.40
N ILE A 202 -15.96 -2.88 -10.29
CA ILE A 202 -15.15 -2.76 -9.08
C ILE A 202 -16.01 -2.27 -7.90
N GLY A 203 -16.78 -1.21 -8.12
CA GLY A 203 -17.66 -0.63 -7.09
C GLY A 203 -18.67 -1.65 -6.57
N LYS A 204 -19.34 -2.39 -7.48
CA LYS A 204 -20.29 -3.44 -7.12
C LYS A 204 -19.61 -4.56 -6.32
N ASN A 205 -18.49 -5.10 -6.79
CA ASN A 205 -17.78 -6.17 -6.09
C ASN A 205 -17.36 -5.75 -4.67
N ASN A 206 -16.85 -4.53 -4.51
CA ASN A 206 -16.45 -4.04 -3.18
C ASN A 206 -17.67 -3.74 -2.29
N TYR A 207 -18.76 -3.26 -2.88
CA TYR A 207 -20.02 -3.08 -2.15
C TYR A 207 -20.58 -4.41 -1.64
N ASP A 208 -20.70 -5.41 -2.52
CA ASP A 208 -21.19 -6.73 -2.14
C ASP A 208 -20.31 -7.37 -1.07
N LEU A 209 -18.99 -7.21 -1.18
CA LEU A 209 -18.04 -7.70 -0.20
C LEU A 209 -18.27 -7.08 1.19
N VAL A 210 -18.36 -5.75 1.27
CA VAL A 210 -18.43 -5.03 2.56
C VAL A 210 -19.82 -5.13 3.17
N PHE A 211 -20.88 -4.93 2.38
CA PHE A 211 -22.24 -4.79 2.91
C PHE A 211 -23.04 -6.09 2.92
N ASN A 212 -22.66 -7.07 2.11
CA ASN A 212 -23.34 -8.36 2.06
C ASN A 212 -22.50 -9.46 2.72
N GLU A 213 -21.34 -9.80 2.16
CA GLU A 213 -20.54 -10.93 2.64
C GLU A 213 -19.93 -10.69 4.02
N TYR A 214 -19.31 -9.52 4.24
CA TYR A 214 -18.70 -9.21 5.53
C TYR A 214 -19.75 -9.14 6.64
N ARG A 215 -20.90 -8.53 6.38
CA ARG A 215 -22.02 -8.45 7.32
C ARG A 215 -22.53 -9.82 7.71
N GLN A 216 -22.75 -10.71 6.72
CA GLN A 216 -23.21 -12.07 6.99
C GLN A 216 -22.20 -12.87 7.85
N ASN A 217 -20.91 -12.74 7.55
CA ASN A 217 -19.86 -13.39 8.35
C ASN A 217 -19.74 -12.79 9.76
N TYR A 218 -20.01 -11.49 9.91
CA TYR A 218 -20.02 -10.84 11.23
C TYR A 218 -21.18 -11.34 12.11
N ASP A 219 -22.35 -11.53 11.54
CA ASP A 219 -23.53 -12.03 12.26
C ASP A 219 -23.41 -13.52 12.65
N LEU A 220 -22.48 -14.27 12.03
CA LEU A 220 -22.22 -15.68 12.30
C LEU A 220 -21.08 -15.93 13.31
N ASN A 221 -20.25 -14.91 13.63
CA ASN A 221 -19.10 -14.99 14.53
C ASN A 221 -19.26 -14.10 15.75
#